data_7ddbbd19239507fc1dbff23f79acab1b
#
_entry.id   7ddbbd19239507fc1dbff23f79acab1b
#
_cell.length_a   1.000
_cell.length_b   1.000
_cell.length_c   1.000
_cell.angle_alpha   90.00
_cell.angle_beta   90.00
_cell.angle_gamma   90.00
#
_symmetry.space_group_name_H-M   'P 1'
#
loop_
_entity.id
_entity.type
_entity.pdbx_description
1 polymer ?
#
loop_
_entity_poly.entity_id
_entity_poly.type
_entity_poly.pdbx_seq_one_letter_code
_entity_poly.pdbx_strand_id
1 'polypeptide(L)'
;MGIVTKPNSKTILNMKKYFIASLAFMALTASCNNNTWDVTSDLTVDASDPTTGLTPLAQQQGMDNAPLYWSVYGALRQQEKDGSFPNIFTADDWDKAIEYVATNLKPYGYDMLVTDGFASMSGDNGYMTRYSRTKKDEGSPEVQLADIVAKLKAKGLKLGVYDSPFWLHYTNPDAVIPGTDGITVGSLRYNPATDTNVLHPTKNDKFGWVVTDHPGAEQFFEGFFKHYSDMGVKFIRIDFLSWYEDGMNYSNQIDRGYGRERYVKGLQWINKYAQKYGVYVSLVMPHLKNNAIIEQYAGNMVRIDADVLEGSWYRFSDNNRGTLRGGWPNSENAFDGFVNWSKISGRQKVRLDGDFIRIESFANDDEKMSAVSLPLMAGGPIAVTDMPTGDNLKFFQNAEILALQKDGFVGQPLTRNLWNADGQIWYGQMKDGSWVIGLFNREQAITTRTLYLSRIGLTGNWNVRDLWKHTDEGVVNGKLEAQIPIHGCKIVKLTKSN
;
A
#
# COMPACT_ATOMS: atom_id res chain seq x y z
N MET A 1 51.38 -44.87 34.35
CA MET A 1 51.90 -43.50 34.32
C MET A 1 51.06 -42.72 33.27
N GLY A 2 50.04 -42.07 33.69
CA GLY A 2 49.17 -41.29 32.84
C GLY A 2 49.45 -39.79 33.05
N ILE A 3 49.80 -39.11 31.99
CA ILE A 3 50.09 -37.66 32.01
C ILE A 3 48.77 -36.90 31.92
N VAL A 4 48.40 -36.18 32.98
CA VAL A 4 47.27 -35.24 32.99
C VAL A 4 47.80 -33.90 32.51
N THR A 5 47.38 -33.49 31.28
CA THR A 5 47.71 -32.18 30.77
C THR A 5 46.62 -31.15 31.25
N LYS A 6 47.08 -30.08 31.91
CA LYS A 6 46.25 -28.95 32.33
C LYS A 6 45.71 -28.20 31.09
N PRO A 7 44.46 -27.78 31.06
CA PRO A 7 43.93 -27.00 29.92
C PRO A 7 44.53 -25.61 29.88
N ASN A 8 44.78 -25.16 28.65
CA ASN A 8 45.48 -23.92 28.33
C ASN A 8 44.57 -22.69 28.64
N SER A 9 45.15 -21.64 29.22
CA SER A 9 44.44 -20.41 29.66
C SER A 9 43.64 -19.70 28.59
N LYS A 10 43.92 -19.93 27.31
CA LYS A 10 43.13 -19.40 26.18
C LYS A 10 41.76 -20.07 26.05
N THR A 11 41.59 -21.32 26.46
CA THR A 11 40.31 -22.03 26.40
C THR A 11 39.33 -21.52 27.45
N ILE A 12 39.82 -21.10 28.62
CA ILE A 12 38.99 -20.55 29.70
C ILE A 12 38.48 -19.14 29.34
N LEU A 13 39.29 -18.35 28.62
CA LEU A 13 38.88 -17.00 28.18
C LEU A 13 37.82 -17.04 27.10
N ASN A 14 37.86 -18.03 26.20
CA ASN A 14 36.82 -18.21 25.18
C ASN A 14 35.51 -18.72 25.78
N MET A 15 35.53 -19.59 26.76
CA MET A 15 34.31 -20.02 27.45
C MET A 15 33.60 -18.88 28.18
N LYS A 16 34.33 -17.92 28.77
CA LYS A 16 33.74 -16.73 29.39
C LYS A 16 33.09 -15.79 28.36
N LYS A 17 33.64 -15.68 27.16
CA LYS A 17 33.05 -14.89 26.08
C LYS A 17 31.73 -15.47 25.56
N TYR A 18 31.65 -16.79 25.45
CA TYR A 18 30.41 -17.47 25.04
C TYR A 18 29.33 -17.42 26.14
N PHE A 19 29.70 -17.41 27.41
CA PHE A 19 28.75 -17.29 28.52
C PHE A 19 28.17 -15.87 28.64
N ILE A 20 28.96 -14.84 28.34
CA ILE A 20 28.49 -13.44 28.32
C ILE A 20 27.60 -13.18 27.08
N ALA A 21 27.94 -13.78 25.93
CA ALA A 21 27.13 -13.68 24.72
C ALA A 21 25.77 -14.40 24.86
N SER A 22 25.72 -15.55 25.54
CA SER A 22 24.47 -16.26 25.81
C SER A 22 23.58 -15.54 26.84
N LEU A 23 24.16 -14.88 27.85
CA LEU A 23 23.37 -14.05 28.77
C LEU A 23 22.83 -12.77 28.11
N ALA A 24 23.58 -12.16 27.19
CA ALA A 24 23.08 -11.01 26.40
C ALA A 24 21.97 -11.45 25.44
N PHE A 25 22.03 -12.65 24.86
CA PHE A 25 20.98 -13.19 24.00
C PHE A 25 19.72 -13.59 24.78
N MET A 26 19.86 -14.12 26.00
CA MET A 26 18.73 -14.40 26.90
C MET A 26 18.08 -13.13 27.47
N ALA A 27 18.83 -12.03 27.66
CA ALA A 27 18.26 -10.75 28.07
C ALA A 27 17.45 -10.09 26.96
N LEU A 28 17.79 -10.31 25.69
CA LEU A 28 17.04 -9.82 24.54
C LEU A 28 15.76 -10.61 24.26
N THR A 29 15.67 -11.88 24.70
CA THR A 29 14.45 -12.69 24.54
C THR A 29 13.44 -12.50 25.68
N ALA A 30 13.85 -11.94 26.82
CA ALA A 30 12.96 -11.66 27.97
C ALA A 30 12.18 -10.33 27.83
N SER A 31 12.50 -9.49 26.81
CA SER A 31 11.84 -8.21 26.59
C SER A 31 10.56 -8.29 25.71
N CYS A 32 10.17 -9.48 25.25
CA CYS A 32 9.04 -9.62 24.32
C CYS A 32 7.67 -9.86 24.99
N ASN A 33 7.52 -9.63 26.28
CA ASN A 33 6.26 -9.87 27.00
C ASN A 33 5.53 -8.60 27.48
N ASN A 34 5.88 -7.42 26.97
CA ASN A 34 5.07 -6.25 27.22
C ASN A 34 3.93 -6.18 26.19
N ASN A 35 2.74 -6.55 26.65
CA ASN A 35 1.47 -6.46 25.92
C ASN A 35 0.97 -5.01 25.66
N THR A 36 1.77 -4.00 25.98
CA THR A 36 1.50 -2.61 25.62
C THR A 36 2.21 -2.30 24.30
N TRP A 37 1.39 -2.07 23.29
CA TRP A 37 1.88 -1.74 21.96
C TRP A 37 2.33 -0.27 21.92
N ASP A 38 3.64 -0.04 21.86
CA ASP A 38 4.22 1.30 21.69
C ASP A 38 4.78 1.43 20.27
N VAL A 39 4.04 2.16 19.42
CA VAL A 39 4.41 2.39 18.01
C VAL A 39 5.72 3.17 17.89
N THR A 40 6.04 3.99 18.89
CA THR A 40 7.17 4.91 18.81
C THR A 40 8.50 4.25 19.11
N SER A 41 8.49 3.18 19.93
CA SER A 41 9.72 2.48 20.34
C SER A 41 10.34 1.61 19.25
N ASP A 42 9.58 1.26 18.19
CA ASP A 42 10.04 0.39 17.11
C ASP A 42 10.64 1.14 15.91
N LEU A 43 10.54 2.46 15.90
CA LEU A 43 11.01 3.28 14.78
C LEU A 43 12.42 3.84 15.10
N THR A 44 13.45 3.16 14.61
CA THR A 44 14.79 3.72 14.59
C THR A 44 15.00 4.49 13.30
N VAL A 45 15.39 5.76 13.42
CA VAL A 45 15.76 6.60 12.26
C VAL A 45 17.20 6.29 11.90
N ASP A 46 17.42 5.82 10.67
CA ASP A 46 18.75 5.69 10.12
C ASP A 46 19.24 7.06 9.59
N ALA A 47 20.46 7.43 9.96
CA ALA A 47 21.06 8.68 9.51
C ALA A 47 21.27 8.76 7.98
N SER A 48 21.24 7.62 7.29
CA SER A 48 21.33 7.56 5.82
C SER A 48 20.06 8.01 5.11
N ASP A 49 18.91 8.05 5.81
CA ASP A 49 17.62 8.49 5.25
C ASP A 49 17.19 9.81 5.89
N PRO A 50 17.71 10.96 5.48
CA PRO A 50 17.45 12.22 6.14
C PRO A 50 15.99 12.65 5.98
N THR A 51 15.30 12.78 7.11
CA THR A 51 13.95 13.32 7.20
C THR A 51 13.91 14.71 7.86
N THR A 52 15.08 15.25 8.19
CA THR A 52 15.22 16.56 8.84
C THR A 52 14.55 17.66 8.02
N GLY A 53 13.65 18.40 8.64
CA GLY A 53 12.86 19.45 7.97
C GLY A 53 11.65 18.94 7.18
N LEU A 54 11.42 17.62 7.10
CA LEU A 54 10.23 17.06 6.50
C LEU A 54 9.12 16.87 7.56
N THR A 55 7.89 17.02 7.11
CA THR A 55 6.70 16.57 7.85
C THR A 55 6.03 15.48 7.04
N PRO A 56 5.51 14.40 7.65
CA PRO A 56 4.80 13.37 6.90
C PRO A 56 3.67 13.95 6.03
N LEU A 57 3.59 13.52 4.78
CA LEU A 57 2.64 14.06 3.80
C LEU A 57 1.19 13.91 4.29
N ALA A 58 0.84 12.77 4.88
CA ALA A 58 -0.49 12.53 5.44
C ALA A 58 -0.85 13.53 6.56
N GLN A 59 0.13 13.93 7.39
CA GLN A 59 -0.07 14.93 8.44
C GLN A 59 -0.21 16.34 7.84
N GLN A 60 0.62 16.70 6.86
CA GLN A 60 0.57 18.02 6.21
C GLN A 60 -0.78 18.27 5.52
N GLN A 61 -1.34 17.25 4.92
CA GLN A 61 -2.60 17.32 4.18
C GLN A 61 -3.83 17.16 5.07
N GLY A 62 -3.65 16.84 6.36
CA GLY A 62 -4.75 16.57 7.29
C GLY A 62 -5.64 15.40 6.86
N MET A 63 -5.10 14.47 6.08
CA MET A 63 -5.86 13.34 5.54
C MET A 63 -5.96 12.22 6.55
N ASP A 64 -7.14 12.03 7.11
CA ASP A 64 -7.43 10.94 8.04
C ASP A 64 -7.83 9.64 7.35
N ASN A 65 -8.28 9.66 6.09
CA ASN A 65 -8.93 8.53 5.44
C ASN A 65 -8.11 7.98 4.27
N ALA A 66 -8.00 6.66 4.17
CA ALA A 66 -7.55 6.02 2.96
C ALA A 66 -8.64 6.09 1.87
N PRO A 67 -8.30 6.12 0.56
CA PRO A 67 -9.28 6.23 -0.50
C PRO A 67 -10.07 4.92 -0.68
N LEU A 68 -11.33 5.08 -1.11
CA LEU A 68 -12.14 4.03 -1.69
C LEU A 68 -12.24 4.30 -3.19
N TYR A 69 -11.78 3.38 -4.04
CA TYR A 69 -11.74 3.61 -5.48
C TYR A 69 -11.94 2.34 -6.30
N TRP A 70 -12.27 2.53 -7.58
CA TRP A 70 -12.26 1.48 -8.59
C TRP A 70 -11.09 1.68 -9.54
N SER A 71 -10.36 0.59 -9.86
CA SER A 71 -9.22 0.60 -10.78
C SER A 71 -9.51 -0.20 -12.04
N VAL A 72 -9.06 0.31 -13.18
CA VAL A 72 -9.16 -0.38 -14.47
C VAL A 72 -8.31 -1.65 -14.54
N TYR A 73 -7.40 -1.87 -13.59
CA TYR A 73 -6.40 -2.93 -13.66
C TYR A 73 -7.02 -4.34 -13.76
N GLY A 74 -8.06 -4.62 -12.99
CA GLY A 74 -8.74 -5.92 -13.04
C GLY A 74 -9.33 -6.24 -14.43
N ALA A 75 -9.90 -5.24 -15.09
CA ALA A 75 -10.41 -5.41 -16.46
C ALA A 75 -9.29 -5.68 -17.46
N LEU A 76 -8.14 -5.01 -17.32
CA LEU A 76 -6.98 -5.24 -18.16
C LEU A 76 -6.42 -6.68 -17.96
N ARG A 77 -6.31 -7.11 -16.72
CA ARG A 77 -5.83 -8.47 -16.39
C ARG A 77 -6.80 -9.55 -16.83
N GLN A 78 -8.10 -9.30 -16.82
CA GLN A 78 -9.07 -10.24 -17.37
C GLN A 78 -8.87 -10.44 -18.88
N GLN A 79 -8.65 -9.36 -19.60
CA GLN A 79 -8.36 -9.43 -21.04
C GLN A 79 -7.08 -10.22 -21.34
N GLU A 80 -6.02 -10.08 -20.52
CA GLU A 80 -4.81 -10.88 -20.67
C GLU A 80 -5.09 -12.38 -20.50
N LYS A 81 -5.89 -12.75 -19.51
CA LYS A 81 -6.29 -14.15 -19.28
C LYS A 81 -7.11 -14.73 -20.43
N ASP A 82 -7.97 -13.92 -21.01
CA ASP A 82 -8.82 -14.33 -22.14
C ASP A 82 -8.05 -14.34 -23.48
N GLY A 83 -6.75 -14.05 -23.46
CA GLY A 83 -5.89 -14.05 -24.66
C GLY A 83 -6.06 -12.80 -25.54
N SER A 84 -6.74 -11.78 -25.03
CA SER A 84 -6.91 -10.49 -25.71
C SER A 84 -5.68 -9.61 -25.46
N PHE A 85 -4.78 -9.57 -26.43
CA PHE A 85 -3.61 -8.69 -26.38
C PHE A 85 -3.55 -7.82 -27.65
N PRO A 86 -3.30 -6.51 -27.55
CA PRO A 86 -2.99 -5.70 -26.37
C PRO A 86 -4.23 -5.38 -25.52
N ASN A 87 -4.03 -5.30 -24.21
CA ASN A 87 -5.07 -4.90 -23.26
C ASN A 87 -5.63 -3.53 -23.63
N ILE A 88 -6.90 -3.46 -23.94
CA ILE A 88 -7.57 -2.25 -24.43
C ILE A 88 -8.65 -1.84 -23.44
N PHE A 89 -8.69 -0.55 -23.11
CA PHE A 89 -9.76 0.06 -22.35
C PHE A 89 -10.25 1.28 -23.13
N THR A 90 -11.33 1.11 -23.88
CA THR A 90 -11.83 2.09 -24.84
C THR A 90 -12.57 3.24 -24.17
N ALA A 91 -12.92 4.27 -24.95
CA ALA A 91 -13.78 5.35 -24.47
C ALA A 91 -15.13 4.83 -23.94
N ASP A 92 -15.71 3.81 -24.61
CA ASP A 92 -16.96 3.17 -24.19
C ASP A 92 -16.78 2.38 -22.87
N ASP A 93 -15.62 1.76 -22.66
CA ASP A 93 -15.33 1.08 -21.41
C ASP A 93 -15.18 2.08 -20.25
N TRP A 94 -14.55 3.23 -20.51
CA TRP A 94 -14.53 4.33 -19.55
C TRP A 94 -15.93 4.81 -19.20
N ASP A 95 -16.79 5.00 -20.18
CA ASP A 95 -18.18 5.47 -19.93
C ASP A 95 -18.97 4.45 -19.09
N LYS A 96 -18.84 3.15 -19.39
CA LYS A 96 -19.46 2.08 -18.61
C LYS A 96 -18.92 2.02 -17.17
N ALA A 97 -17.61 2.12 -17.00
CA ALA A 97 -16.98 2.09 -15.67
C ALA A 97 -17.36 3.33 -14.84
N ILE A 98 -17.41 4.51 -15.45
CA ILE A 98 -17.83 5.75 -14.79
C ILE A 98 -19.30 5.63 -14.32
N GLU A 99 -20.18 5.13 -15.18
CA GLU A 99 -21.59 4.94 -14.82
C GLU A 99 -21.77 3.89 -13.73
N TYR A 100 -21.04 2.77 -13.81
CA TYR A 100 -21.04 1.73 -12.78
C TYR A 100 -20.62 2.27 -11.42
N VAL A 101 -19.50 2.98 -11.33
CA VAL A 101 -19.02 3.56 -10.08
C VAL A 101 -19.96 4.64 -9.56
N ALA A 102 -20.46 5.52 -10.44
CA ALA A 102 -21.39 6.59 -10.07
C ALA A 102 -22.69 6.05 -9.47
N THR A 103 -23.21 4.95 -10.04
CA THR A 103 -24.49 4.37 -9.64
C THR A 103 -24.35 3.44 -8.43
N ASN A 104 -23.34 2.57 -8.42
CA ASN A 104 -23.29 1.46 -7.49
C ASN A 104 -22.31 1.66 -6.32
N LEU A 105 -21.24 2.41 -6.50
CA LEU A 105 -20.18 2.52 -5.51
C LEU A 105 -20.14 3.91 -4.85
N LYS A 106 -20.37 4.99 -5.60
CA LYS A 106 -20.32 6.35 -5.08
C LYS A 106 -21.25 6.60 -3.88
N PRO A 107 -22.49 6.08 -3.81
CA PRO A 107 -23.36 6.26 -2.64
C PRO A 107 -22.75 5.75 -1.34
N TYR A 108 -21.77 4.85 -1.44
CA TYR A 108 -21.06 4.23 -0.32
C TYR A 108 -19.69 4.86 -0.02
N GLY A 109 -19.30 5.88 -0.80
CA GLY A 109 -18.10 6.67 -0.55
C GLY A 109 -16.92 6.38 -1.50
N TYR A 110 -17.10 5.54 -2.50
CA TYR A 110 -16.11 5.33 -3.57
C TYR A 110 -16.23 6.50 -4.56
N ASP A 111 -15.33 7.44 -4.50
CA ASP A 111 -15.46 8.70 -5.25
C ASP A 111 -14.42 8.84 -6.37
N MET A 112 -13.70 7.76 -6.70
CA MET A 112 -12.58 7.84 -7.62
C MET A 112 -12.47 6.60 -8.52
N LEU A 113 -12.09 6.83 -9.78
CA LEU A 113 -11.57 5.83 -10.70
C LEU A 113 -10.07 6.08 -10.90
N VAL A 114 -9.29 4.99 -11.01
CA VAL A 114 -7.84 5.08 -11.15
C VAL A 114 -7.40 4.38 -12.44
N THR A 115 -6.55 5.05 -13.24
CA THR A 115 -5.89 4.42 -14.38
C THR A 115 -4.91 3.38 -13.90
N ASP A 116 -4.53 2.46 -14.78
CA ASP A 116 -3.46 1.51 -14.53
C ASP A 116 -2.83 1.07 -15.86
N GLY A 117 -1.78 0.29 -15.76
CA GLY A 117 -1.12 -0.26 -16.92
C GLY A 117 0.17 0.45 -17.29
N PHE A 118 1.27 -0.23 -16.97
CA PHE A 118 2.61 0.21 -17.28
C PHE A 118 2.82 0.47 -18.78
N ALA A 119 3.58 1.51 -19.10
CA ALA A 119 3.99 1.90 -20.46
C ALA A 119 2.86 2.21 -21.45
N SER A 120 1.67 2.49 -20.96
CA SER A 120 0.51 2.85 -21.80
C SER A 120 0.32 4.35 -21.96
N MET A 121 1.33 5.12 -21.63
CA MET A 121 1.22 6.54 -21.44
C MET A 121 1.92 7.29 -22.54
N SER A 122 1.32 8.37 -23.01
CA SER A 122 1.96 9.29 -23.93
C SER A 122 1.71 10.72 -23.49
N GLY A 123 2.73 11.55 -23.63
CA GLY A 123 2.67 12.96 -23.31
C GLY A 123 3.73 13.75 -24.04
N ASP A 124 3.39 14.96 -24.45
CA ASP A 124 4.25 15.75 -25.32
C ASP A 124 5.47 16.32 -24.57
N ASN A 125 5.37 16.53 -23.27
CA ASN A 125 6.41 17.17 -22.45
C ASN A 125 6.90 16.28 -21.29
N GLY A 126 6.86 14.95 -21.46
CA GLY A 126 7.24 14.00 -20.42
C GLY A 126 6.16 13.69 -19.40
N TYR A 127 4.98 14.31 -19.50
CA TYR A 127 3.84 14.05 -18.64
C TYR A 127 2.70 13.44 -19.42
N MET A 128 1.97 12.48 -18.80
CA MET A 128 0.88 11.80 -19.46
C MET A 128 -0.30 12.75 -19.75
N THR A 129 -0.73 12.81 -21.01
CA THR A 129 -1.92 13.55 -21.45
C THR A 129 -3.01 12.63 -21.99
N ARG A 130 -2.63 11.42 -22.38
CA ARG A 130 -3.47 10.45 -23.08
C ARG A 130 -3.35 9.08 -22.44
N TYR A 131 -4.45 8.34 -22.42
CA TYR A 131 -4.48 6.96 -21.97
C TYR A 131 -4.35 6.04 -23.20
N SER A 132 -3.13 5.61 -23.52
CA SER A 132 -2.80 4.93 -24.75
C SER A 132 -3.33 3.49 -24.87
N ARG A 133 -3.76 2.88 -23.75
CA ARG A 133 -4.42 1.58 -23.77
C ARG A 133 -5.85 1.61 -24.35
N THR A 134 -6.28 2.75 -24.84
CA THR A 134 -7.58 2.90 -25.50
C THR A 134 -7.54 2.70 -27.02
N LYS A 135 -6.37 2.51 -27.58
CA LYS A 135 -6.18 2.33 -29.01
C LYS A 135 -6.53 0.89 -29.39
N LYS A 136 -7.67 0.73 -30.08
CA LYS A 136 -8.18 -0.59 -30.53
C LYS A 136 -7.50 -1.06 -31.81
N ASP A 137 -7.29 -0.12 -32.73
CA ASP A 137 -6.68 -0.33 -34.04
C ASP A 137 -5.79 0.85 -34.40
N GLU A 138 -4.91 0.71 -35.38
CA GLU A 138 -4.21 1.83 -35.98
C GLU A 138 -5.24 2.82 -36.54
N GLY A 139 -5.28 4.02 -35.95
CA GLY A 139 -6.26 5.05 -36.34
C GLY A 139 -7.41 5.28 -35.35
N SER A 140 -7.62 4.43 -34.34
CA SER A 140 -8.54 4.76 -33.26
C SER A 140 -7.99 5.91 -32.41
N PRO A 141 -8.81 6.91 -32.04
CA PRO A 141 -8.34 8.03 -31.22
C PRO A 141 -7.96 7.53 -29.82
N GLU A 142 -6.84 8.02 -29.31
CA GLU A 142 -6.48 7.86 -27.90
C GLU A 142 -7.44 8.67 -27.04
N VAL A 143 -7.81 8.15 -25.88
CA VAL A 143 -8.65 8.90 -24.94
C VAL A 143 -7.79 9.91 -24.19
N GLN A 144 -8.17 11.18 -24.25
CA GLN A 144 -7.51 12.24 -23.50
C GLN A 144 -7.85 12.12 -22.02
N LEU A 145 -6.87 12.28 -21.14
CA LEU A 145 -7.13 12.28 -19.69
C LEU A 145 -8.05 13.43 -19.28
N ALA A 146 -7.95 14.59 -19.94
CA ALA A 146 -8.83 15.73 -19.69
C ALA A 146 -10.31 15.40 -19.95
N ASP A 147 -10.61 14.58 -20.97
CA ASP A 147 -11.98 14.14 -21.27
C ASP A 147 -12.50 13.19 -20.21
N ILE A 148 -11.65 12.26 -19.74
CA ILE A 148 -12.01 11.36 -18.63
C ILE A 148 -12.29 12.19 -17.37
N VAL A 149 -11.43 13.16 -17.04
CA VAL A 149 -11.63 14.06 -15.89
C VAL A 149 -12.95 14.82 -16.00
N ALA A 150 -13.28 15.37 -17.18
CA ALA A 150 -14.52 16.08 -17.39
C ALA A 150 -15.76 15.19 -17.17
N LYS A 151 -15.74 13.97 -17.72
CA LYS A 151 -16.82 12.98 -17.54
C LYS A 151 -16.98 12.57 -16.06
N LEU A 152 -15.88 12.31 -15.37
CA LEU A 152 -15.88 11.96 -13.94
C LEU A 152 -16.44 13.11 -13.10
N LYS A 153 -15.96 14.33 -13.34
CA LYS A 153 -16.42 15.54 -12.64
C LYS A 153 -17.93 15.76 -12.82
N ALA A 154 -18.48 15.52 -14.02
CA ALA A 154 -19.91 15.61 -14.27
C ALA A 154 -20.74 14.63 -13.41
N LYS A 155 -20.16 13.51 -13.00
CA LYS A 155 -20.76 12.53 -12.07
C LYS A 155 -20.35 12.77 -10.60
N GLY A 156 -19.57 13.82 -10.30
CA GLY A 156 -19.02 14.10 -8.97
C GLY A 156 -18.02 13.04 -8.51
N LEU A 157 -17.25 12.50 -9.45
CA LEU A 157 -16.16 11.55 -9.26
C LEU A 157 -14.83 12.22 -9.58
N LYS A 158 -13.72 11.58 -9.20
CA LYS A 158 -12.34 12.02 -9.40
C LYS A 158 -11.57 11.04 -10.26
N LEU A 159 -10.54 11.51 -10.95
CA LEU A 159 -9.52 10.66 -11.56
C LEU A 159 -8.32 10.52 -10.64
N GLY A 160 -7.88 9.29 -10.43
CA GLY A 160 -6.54 8.95 -9.99
C GLY A 160 -5.72 8.43 -11.16
N VAL A 161 -4.41 8.59 -11.11
CA VAL A 161 -3.52 8.12 -12.17
C VAL A 161 -2.44 7.19 -11.63
N TYR A 162 -2.07 6.23 -12.48
CA TYR A 162 -0.92 5.37 -12.31
C TYR A 162 0.22 5.95 -13.16
N ASP A 163 1.14 6.65 -12.51
CA ASP A 163 2.29 7.30 -13.14
C ASP A 163 3.35 7.60 -12.08
N SER A 164 4.57 7.95 -12.52
CA SER A 164 5.69 8.20 -11.62
C SER A 164 6.54 9.38 -12.09
N PRO A 165 6.90 10.32 -11.21
CA PRO A 165 7.85 11.37 -11.55
C PRO A 165 9.28 10.85 -11.77
N PHE A 166 9.54 9.58 -11.41
CA PHE A 166 10.79 8.91 -11.76
C PHE A 166 10.83 8.43 -13.19
N TRP A 167 9.68 8.39 -13.90
CA TRP A 167 9.59 7.90 -15.28
C TRP A 167 9.68 9.04 -16.29
N LEU A 168 10.31 8.75 -17.42
CA LEU A 168 10.32 9.62 -18.58
C LEU A 168 9.51 8.99 -19.70
N HIS A 169 8.33 9.57 -19.94
CA HIS A 169 7.50 9.26 -21.10
C HIS A 169 7.60 10.43 -22.07
N TYR A 170 8.30 10.25 -23.17
CA TYR A 170 8.41 11.35 -24.11
C TYR A 170 8.16 10.91 -25.54
N THR A 171 7.24 11.60 -26.18
CA THR A 171 7.14 11.64 -27.63
C THR A 171 8.02 12.77 -28.20
N ASN A 172 8.38 13.75 -27.37
CA ASN A 172 9.28 14.87 -27.70
C ASN A 172 10.38 14.99 -26.64
N PRO A 173 11.52 14.29 -26.80
CA PRO A 173 12.63 14.36 -25.85
C PRO A 173 13.31 15.75 -25.81
N ASP A 174 13.15 16.55 -26.86
CA ASP A 174 13.75 17.90 -26.97
C ASP A 174 12.90 18.97 -26.30
N ALA A 175 11.73 18.61 -25.76
CA ALA A 175 10.89 19.56 -25.02
C ALA A 175 11.67 20.11 -23.82
N VAL A 176 11.69 21.43 -23.69
CA VAL A 176 12.36 22.13 -22.58
C VAL A 176 11.49 22.04 -21.32
N ILE A 177 12.12 21.67 -20.22
CA ILE A 177 11.46 21.62 -18.91
C ILE A 177 11.18 23.06 -18.44
N PRO A 178 9.92 23.40 -18.11
CA PRO A 178 9.58 24.73 -17.62
C PRO A 178 10.39 25.11 -16.37
N GLY A 179 10.89 26.34 -16.34
CA GLY A 179 11.68 26.85 -15.21
C GLY A 179 13.16 26.45 -15.24
N THR A 180 13.65 25.87 -16.35
CA THR A 180 15.05 25.57 -16.57
C THR A 180 15.63 26.41 -17.70
N ASP A 181 16.95 26.55 -17.72
CA ASP A 181 17.68 27.23 -18.82
C ASP A 181 18.01 26.21 -19.93
N GLY A 182 16.99 25.86 -20.71
CA GLY A 182 17.14 24.99 -21.89
C GLY A 182 17.36 23.50 -21.61
N ILE A 183 17.16 23.02 -20.38
CA ILE A 183 17.27 21.58 -20.05
C ILE A 183 16.09 20.85 -20.69
N THR A 184 16.38 19.80 -21.46
CA THR A 184 15.36 19.01 -22.15
C THR A 184 14.91 17.80 -21.33
N VAL A 185 13.69 17.34 -21.55
CA VAL A 185 13.13 16.14 -20.92
C VAL A 185 14.02 14.92 -21.18
N GLY A 186 14.46 14.74 -22.42
CA GLY A 186 15.30 13.61 -22.81
C GLY A 186 16.67 13.59 -22.13
N SER A 187 17.21 14.75 -21.71
CA SER A 187 18.51 14.82 -21.04
C SER A 187 18.47 14.23 -19.62
N LEU A 188 17.32 14.20 -18.96
CA LEU A 188 17.18 13.71 -17.58
C LEU A 188 17.51 12.24 -17.40
N ARG A 189 17.56 11.46 -18.47
CA ARG A 189 17.91 10.03 -18.43
C ARG A 189 19.42 9.77 -18.36
N TYR A 190 20.22 10.78 -18.58
CA TYR A 190 21.67 10.67 -18.54
C TYR A 190 22.22 10.99 -17.15
N ASN A 191 23.27 10.28 -16.75
CA ASN A 191 24.03 10.65 -15.57
C ASN A 191 24.90 11.87 -15.92
N PRO A 192 24.67 13.03 -15.29
CA PRO A 192 25.42 14.26 -15.64
C PRO A 192 26.92 14.16 -15.39
N ALA A 193 27.37 13.21 -14.53
CA ALA A 193 28.81 13.03 -14.27
C ALA A 193 29.51 12.13 -15.29
N THR A 194 28.80 11.21 -15.94
CA THR A 194 29.39 10.18 -16.82
C THR A 194 28.79 10.17 -18.23
N ASP A 195 27.76 10.97 -18.46
CA ASP A 195 26.98 11.01 -19.71
C ASP A 195 26.47 9.60 -20.13
N THR A 196 26.27 8.72 -19.14
CA THR A 196 25.82 7.35 -19.37
C THR A 196 24.30 7.31 -19.38
N ASN A 197 23.73 6.90 -20.51
CA ASN A 197 22.29 6.64 -20.61
C ASN A 197 21.92 5.41 -19.77
N VAL A 198 20.93 5.57 -18.89
CA VAL A 198 20.38 4.50 -18.08
C VAL A 198 18.94 4.26 -18.52
N LEU A 199 18.76 3.26 -19.36
CA LEU A 199 17.46 2.89 -19.91
C LEU A 199 16.72 1.94 -18.95
N HIS A 200 15.41 1.96 -19.04
CA HIS A 200 14.55 0.95 -18.43
C HIS A 200 14.90 -0.46 -18.98
N PRO A 201 14.81 -1.52 -18.17
CA PRO A 201 15.19 -2.89 -18.56
C PRO A 201 14.43 -3.42 -19.80
N THR A 202 13.25 -2.88 -20.10
CA THR A 202 12.49 -3.23 -21.32
C THR A 202 13.14 -2.76 -22.62
N LYS A 203 14.23 -2.01 -22.55
CA LYS A 203 14.95 -1.44 -23.71
C LYS A 203 14.05 -0.62 -24.64
N ASN A 204 13.01 -0.02 -24.13
CA ASN A 204 12.15 0.86 -24.90
C ASN A 204 12.76 2.26 -24.94
N ASP A 205 13.20 2.70 -26.11
CA ASP A 205 13.82 4.03 -26.29
C ASP A 205 12.91 5.21 -25.95
N LYS A 206 11.60 4.97 -25.85
CA LYS A 206 10.59 5.98 -25.49
C LYS A 206 10.31 6.03 -23.98
N PHE A 207 11.02 5.25 -23.20
CA PHE A 207 10.87 5.19 -21.76
C PHE A 207 12.23 5.20 -21.08
N GLY A 208 12.38 6.02 -20.07
CA GLY A 208 13.59 6.12 -19.27
C GLY A 208 13.29 6.44 -17.82
N TRP A 209 14.35 6.55 -17.03
CA TRP A 209 14.28 6.99 -15.65
C TRP A 209 14.92 8.35 -15.48
N VAL A 210 14.35 9.18 -14.61
CA VAL A 210 14.93 10.47 -14.24
C VAL A 210 16.12 10.23 -13.32
N VAL A 211 17.29 10.74 -13.70
CA VAL A 211 18.44 10.81 -12.81
C VAL A 211 18.29 12.02 -11.90
N THR A 212 17.98 11.80 -10.61
CA THR A 212 17.66 12.91 -9.66
C THR A 212 18.83 13.84 -9.36
N ASP A 213 20.07 13.48 -9.74
CA ASP A 213 21.22 14.41 -9.66
C ASP A 213 21.30 15.38 -10.85
N HIS A 214 20.51 15.13 -11.88
CA HIS A 214 20.54 15.98 -13.06
C HIS A 214 19.98 17.37 -12.74
N PRO A 215 20.66 18.46 -13.17
CA PRO A 215 20.08 19.79 -13.10
C PRO A 215 18.75 19.83 -13.87
N GLY A 216 17.70 20.31 -13.28
CA GLY A 216 16.36 20.28 -13.89
C GLY A 216 15.50 19.09 -13.51
N ALA A 217 16.02 18.06 -12.84
CA ALA A 217 15.22 16.94 -12.36
C ALA A 217 14.18 17.39 -11.30
N GLU A 218 14.56 18.31 -10.42
CA GLU A 218 13.61 18.86 -9.43
C GLU A 218 12.48 19.63 -10.09
N GLN A 219 12.78 20.45 -11.12
CA GLN A 219 11.77 21.17 -11.89
C GLN A 219 10.83 20.22 -12.63
N PHE A 220 11.36 19.10 -13.13
CA PHE A 220 10.54 18.06 -13.74
C PHE A 220 9.56 17.43 -12.73
N PHE A 221 10.02 17.10 -11.53
CA PHE A 221 9.14 16.61 -10.45
C PHE A 221 8.07 17.64 -10.08
N GLU A 222 8.44 18.93 -9.96
CA GLU A 222 7.46 19.98 -9.70
C GLU A 222 6.42 20.07 -10.82
N GLY A 223 6.88 20.08 -12.07
CA GLY A 223 6.03 20.11 -13.27
C GLY A 223 5.07 18.94 -13.34
N PHE A 224 5.50 17.75 -12.93
CA PHE A 224 4.69 16.54 -12.86
C PHE A 224 3.47 16.72 -11.92
N PHE A 225 3.69 17.13 -10.68
CA PHE A 225 2.60 17.35 -9.73
C PHE A 225 1.70 18.51 -10.13
N LYS A 226 2.30 19.57 -10.67
CA LYS A 226 1.55 20.72 -11.20
C LYS A 226 0.63 20.30 -12.35
N HIS A 227 1.14 19.56 -13.32
CA HIS A 227 0.41 19.07 -14.49
C HIS A 227 -0.86 18.30 -14.08
N TYR A 228 -0.71 17.33 -13.19
CA TYR A 228 -1.85 16.55 -12.72
C TYR A 228 -2.83 17.36 -11.88
N SER A 229 -2.35 18.22 -11.01
CA SER A 229 -3.21 19.09 -10.20
C SER A 229 -4.01 20.08 -11.05
N ASP A 230 -3.38 20.69 -12.06
CA ASP A 230 -4.05 21.60 -12.99
C ASP A 230 -5.15 20.89 -13.80
N MET A 231 -4.93 19.64 -14.18
CA MET A 231 -5.91 18.78 -14.83
C MET A 231 -7.07 18.39 -13.90
N GLY A 232 -6.90 18.49 -12.60
CA GLY A 232 -7.89 18.09 -11.58
C GLY A 232 -7.69 16.70 -11.01
N VAL A 233 -6.59 16.03 -11.33
CA VAL A 233 -6.19 14.75 -10.71
C VAL A 233 -5.72 15.00 -9.27
N LYS A 234 -6.18 14.14 -8.34
CA LYS A 234 -5.92 14.29 -6.90
C LYS A 234 -5.29 13.05 -6.26
N PHE A 235 -5.00 12.04 -7.04
CA PHE A 235 -4.39 10.80 -6.58
C PHE A 235 -3.40 10.29 -7.62
N ILE A 236 -2.20 9.93 -7.16
CA ILE A 236 -1.16 9.35 -8.01
C ILE A 236 -0.62 8.08 -7.35
N ARG A 237 -0.62 6.97 -8.11
CA ARG A 237 -0.01 5.70 -7.74
C ARG A 237 1.35 5.59 -8.42
N ILE A 238 2.42 5.70 -7.62
CA ILE A 238 3.82 5.71 -8.06
C ILE A 238 4.39 4.31 -7.86
N ASP A 239 4.75 3.63 -8.94
CA ASP A 239 5.17 2.23 -8.92
C ASP A 239 6.63 2.01 -9.30
N PHE A 240 7.07 0.75 -9.20
CA PHE A 240 8.42 0.27 -9.52
C PHE A 240 9.53 0.94 -8.70
N LEU A 241 9.25 1.30 -7.45
CA LEU A 241 10.21 2.02 -6.62
C LEU A 241 11.47 1.20 -6.30
N SER A 242 11.36 -0.13 -6.12
CA SER A 242 12.52 -1.01 -5.95
C SER A 242 13.39 -1.08 -7.20
N TRP A 243 12.78 -1.04 -8.40
CA TRP A 243 13.55 -1.01 -9.64
C TRP A 243 14.39 0.26 -9.75
N TYR A 244 13.82 1.40 -9.34
CA TYR A 244 14.57 2.64 -9.30
C TYR A 244 15.70 2.59 -8.26
N GLU A 245 15.43 2.09 -7.05
CA GLU A 245 16.39 2.15 -5.96
C GLU A 245 17.62 1.28 -6.23
N ASP A 246 17.45 -0.01 -6.51
CA ASP A 246 18.55 -0.96 -6.67
C ASP A 246 18.38 -1.96 -7.83
N GLY A 247 17.36 -1.80 -8.64
CA GLY A 247 17.07 -2.65 -9.78
C GLY A 247 16.52 -4.03 -9.43
N MET A 248 16.05 -4.23 -8.21
CA MET A 248 15.51 -5.52 -7.75
C MET A 248 14.01 -5.64 -8.03
N ASN A 249 13.62 -6.79 -8.55
CA ASN A 249 12.24 -7.24 -8.62
C ASN A 249 12.13 -8.62 -8.00
N TYR A 250 11.48 -8.73 -6.85
CA TYR A 250 11.55 -9.93 -6.01
C TYR A 250 13.03 -10.27 -5.67
N SER A 251 13.46 -11.47 -5.98
CA SER A 251 14.85 -11.90 -5.78
C SER A 251 15.71 -11.73 -7.04
N ASN A 252 15.17 -11.12 -8.09
CA ASN A 252 15.85 -10.99 -9.38
C ASN A 252 16.42 -9.58 -9.57
N GLN A 253 17.70 -9.51 -9.90
CA GLN A 253 18.31 -8.28 -10.40
C GLN A 253 17.89 -8.08 -11.85
N ILE A 254 17.08 -7.05 -12.12
CA ILE A 254 16.59 -6.72 -13.48
C ILE A 254 17.33 -5.54 -14.10
N ASP A 255 17.90 -4.69 -13.24
CA ASP A 255 18.73 -3.53 -13.62
C ASP A 255 19.73 -3.27 -12.50
N ARG A 256 20.59 -2.28 -12.66
CA ARG A 256 21.55 -1.84 -11.63
C ARG A 256 20.95 -0.91 -10.59
N GLY A 257 19.80 -0.30 -10.89
CA GLY A 257 19.19 0.77 -10.09
C GLY A 257 19.96 2.09 -10.09
N TYR A 258 19.46 3.05 -9.34
CA TYR A 258 19.98 4.43 -9.28
C TYR A 258 20.60 4.75 -7.91
N GLY A 259 20.44 3.88 -6.94
CA GLY A 259 20.97 4.02 -5.59
C GLY A 259 20.02 4.68 -4.60
N ARG A 260 20.23 4.37 -3.31
CA ARG A 260 19.41 4.85 -2.19
C ARG A 260 19.38 6.39 -2.10
N GLU A 261 20.50 7.06 -2.29
CA GLU A 261 20.57 8.52 -2.18
C GLU A 261 19.67 9.22 -3.20
N ARG A 262 19.69 8.77 -4.47
CA ARG A 262 18.82 9.31 -5.54
C ARG A 262 17.36 8.99 -5.28
N TYR A 263 17.06 7.80 -4.78
CA TYR A 263 15.73 7.40 -4.38
C TYR A 263 15.19 8.31 -3.27
N VAL A 264 15.93 8.50 -2.18
CA VAL A 264 15.56 9.36 -1.05
C VAL A 264 15.34 10.80 -1.52
N LYS A 265 16.23 11.33 -2.37
CA LYS A 265 16.11 12.69 -2.93
C LYS A 265 14.80 12.85 -3.73
N GLY A 266 14.45 11.87 -4.56
CA GLY A 266 13.18 11.89 -5.30
C GLY A 266 11.97 11.84 -4.37
N LEU A 267 12.02 11.01 -3.31
CA LEU A 267 10.93 10.94 -2.32
C LEU A 267 10.78 12.26 -1.52
N GLN A 268 11.87 12.97 -1.24
CA GLN A 268 11.80 14.30 -0.62
C GLN A 268 11.10 15.31 -1.54
N TRP A 269 11.35 15.27 -2.84
CA TRP A 269 10.63 16.10 -3.81
C TRP A 269 9.16 15.71 -3.95
N ILE A 270 8.85 14.41 -3.89
CA ILE A 270 7.47 13.93 -3.85
C ILE A 270 6.75 14.51 -2.63
N ASN A 271 7.34 14.45 -1.42
CA ASN A 271 6.78 15.08 -0.23
C ASN A 271 6.48 16.57 -0.46
N LYS A 272 7.48 17.31 -0.94
CA LYS A 272 7.39 18.75 -1.17
C LYS A 272 6.29 19.13 -2.18
N TYR A 273 6.26 18.46 -3.32
CA TYR A 273 5.40 18.87 -4.42
C TYR A 273 4.00 18.27 -4.35
N ALA A 274 3.85 17.06 -3.82
CA ALA A 274 2.52 16.51 -3.54
C ALA A 274 1.76 17.38 -2.51
N GLN A 275 2.45 17.89 -1.49
CA GLN A 275 1.87 18.84 -0.55
C GLN A 275 1.49 20.15 -1.25
N LYS A 276 2.43 20.75 -2.00
CA LYS A 276 2.23 22.04 -2.67
C LYS A 276 1.00 22.03 -3.58
N TYR A 277 0.77 20.91 -4.28
CA TYR A 277 -0.30 20.79 -5.27
C TYR A 277 -1.53 20.01 -4.78
N GLY A 278 -1.54 19.57 -3.54
CA GLY A 278 -2.67 18.89 -2.90
C GLY A 278 -3.00 17.55 -3.55
N VAL A 279 -1.96 16.73 -3.84
CA VAL A 279 -2.08 15.42 -4.47
C VAL A 279 -1.84 14.33 -3.44
N TYR A 280 -2.73 13.34 -3.38
CA TYR A 280 -2.57 12.13 -2.58
C TYR A 280 -1.62 11.16 -3.29
N VAL A 281 -0.64 10.64 -2.56
CA VAL A 281 0.41 9.77 -3.12
C VAL A 281 0.32 8.36 -2.54
N SER A 282 0.26 7.36 -3.44
CA SER A 282 0.43 5.95 -3.15
C SER A 282 1.80 5.48 -3.65
N LEU A 283 2.63 4.95 -2.75
CA LEU A 283 3.95 4.41 -3.07
C LEU A 283 3.87 2.90 -3.23
N VAL A 284 4.29 2.39 -4.39
CA VAL A 284 4.19 0.97 -4.75
C VAL A 284 5.56 0.37 -5.02
N MET A 285 5.73 -0.90 -4.65
CA MET A 285 6.99 -1.64 -4.74
C MET A 285 8.19 -1.02 -4.00
N PRO A 286 8.05 -0.36 -2.84
CA PRO A 286 9.21 0.09 -2.09
C PRO A 286 9.85 -1.08 -1.31
N HIS A 287 11.15 -0.98 -1.05
CA HIS A 287 11.82 -1.96 -0.18
C HIS A 287 11.47 -1.84 1.30
N LEU A 288 10.92 -0.72 1.72
CA LEU A 288 10.58 -0.40 3.11
C LEU A 288 11.80 -0.49 4.06
N LYS A 289 12.99 -0.12 3.56
CA LYS A 289 14.23 -0.10 4.34
C LYS A 289 14.11 0.87 5.53
N ASN A 290 14.85 0.61 6.59
CA ASN A 290 14.88 1.46 7.79
C ASN A 290 13.47 1.72 8.37
N ASN A 291 12.64 0.67 8.47
CA ASN A 291 11.23 0.78 8.88
C ASN A 291 10.42 1.74 8.01
N ALA A 292 10.70 1.79 6.72
CA ALA A 292 10.01 2.64 5.74
C ALA A 292 10.07 4.14 6.11
N ILE A 293 11.14 4.61 6.77
CA ILE A 293 11.16 5.95 7.34
C ILE A 293 10.93 7.03 6.29
N ILE A 294 11.57 6.96 5.11
CA ILE A 294 11.37 7.98 4.08
C ILE A 294 10.01 7.82 3.38
N GLU A 295 9.54 6.60 3.20
CA GLU A 295 8.24 6.32 2.61
C GLU A 295 7.09 6.84 3.49
N GLN A 296 7.23 6.80 4.83
CA GLN A 296 6.25 7.38 5.76
C GLN A 296 6.13 8.91 5.61
N TYR A 297 7.19 9.58 5.16
CA TYR A 297 7.15 11.02 4.90
C TYR A 297 6.64 11.35 3.51
N ALA A 298 7.01 10.57 2.50
CA ALA A 298 6.75 10.88 1.10
C ALA A 298 5.38 10.41 0.59
N GLY A 299 4.78 9.40 1.21
CA GLY A 299 3.49 8.83 0.80
C GLY A 299 2.36 9.11 1.78
N ASN A 300 1.13 9.17 1.27
CA ASN A 300 -0.08 9.06 2.07
C ASN A 300 -0.41 7.60 2.35
N MET A 301 -0.07 6.72 1.40
CA MET A 301 -0.15 5.27 1.58
C MET A 301 1.04 4.57 0.93
N VAL A 302 1.32 3.36 1.39
CA VAL A 302 2.46 2.56 0.97
C VAL A 302 2.07 1.10 0.83
N ARG A 303 2.46 0.48 -0.27
CA ARG A 303 2.29 -0.93 -0.53
C ARG A 303 3.20 -1.77 0.36
N ILE A 304 2.65 -2.78 1.02
CA ILE A 304 3.32 -3.56 2.07
C ILE A 304 3.56 -5.02 1.70
N ASP A 305 3.10 -5.46 0.56
CA ASP A 305 3.08 -6.87 0.13
C ASP A 305 3.27 -7.01 -1.38
N ALA A 306 3.47 -8.25 -1.83
CA ALA A 306 3.49 -8.63 -3.23
C ALA A 306 2.11 -8.41 -3.90
N ASP A 307 2.05 -8.57 -5.23
CA ASP A 307 0.81 -8.45 -5.97
C ASP A 307 -0.21 -9.52 -5.56
N VAL A 308 -1.37 -9.06 -5.08
CA VAL A 308 -2.45 -9.89 -4.56
C VAL A 308 -3.59 -10.06 -5.57
N LEU A 309 -3.69 -9.16 -6.53
CA LEU A 309 -4.79 -9.00 -7.47
C LEU A 309 -5.41 -10.29 -8.01
N GLU A 310 -4.60 -11.28 -8.36
CA GLU A 310 -5.10 -12.51 -9.01
C GLU A 310 -5.41 -13.62 -8.02
N GLY A 311 -5.30 -13.31 -6.75
CA GLY A 311 -4.80 -14.28 -5.89
C GLY A 311 -5.72 -15.04 -5.04
N SER A 312 -6.97 -14.83 -4.96
CA SER A 312 -7.77 -15.61 -4.02
C SER A 312 -7.21 -15.55 -2.58
N TRP A 313 -7.71 -16.43 -1.73
CA TRP A 313 -7.22 -16.56 -0.35
C TRP A 313 -5.71 -16.85 -0.27
N TYR A 314 -5.17 -17.62 -1.23
CA TYR A 314 -3.74 -17.96 -1.25
C TYR A 314 -2.85 -16.70 -1.27
N ARG A 315 -3.11 -15.76 -2.18
CA ARG A 315 -2.32 -14.51 -2.27
C ARG A 315 -2.63 -13.55 -1.14
N PHE A 316 -3.87 -13.55 -0.66
CA PHE A 316 -4.30 -12.68 0.43
C PHE A 316 -3.69 -13.11 1.77
N SER A 317 -3.55 -14.44 2.04
CA SER A 317 -3.24 -14.97 3.37
C SER A 317 -2.11 -16.00 3.43
N ASP A 318 -2.04 -16.95 2.47
CA ASP A 318 -1.30 -18.19 2.70
C ASP A 318 0.04 -18.24 1.97
N ASN A 319 0.26 -17.39 0.96
CA ASN A 319 1.51 -17.39 0.21
C ASN A 319 2.69 -17.02 1.11
N ASN A 320 3.62 -17.95 1.32
CA ASN A 320 4.78 -17.80 2.21
C ASN A 320 4.42 -17.22 3.59
N ARG A 321 3.29 -17.67 4.16
CA ARG A 321 2.79 -17.24 5.46
C ARG A 321 3.87 -17.29 6.53
N GLY A 322 3.98 -16.21 7.31
CA GLY A 322 4.95 -16.06 8.40
C GLY A 322 6.35 -15.68 7.94
N THR A 323 6.57 -15.42 6.65
CA THR A 323 7.87 -15.07 6.10
C THR A 323 7.93 -13.61 5.70
N LEU A 324 8.93 -12.89 6.21
CA LEU A 324 9.26 -11.52 5.83
C LEU A 324 10.60 -11.49 5.11
N ARG A 325 10.75 -10.55 4.20
CA ARG A 325 11.98 -10.30 3.45
C ARG A 325 12.53 -8.92 3.76
N GLY A 326 13.83 -8.74 3.57
CA GLY A 326 14.52 -7.46 3.78
C GLY A 326 14.35 -6.43 2.63
N GLY A 327 13.57 -6.76 1.60
CA GLY A 327 13.30 -5.91 0.45
C GLY A 327 11.95 -6.23 -0.18
N TRP A 328 11.67 -5.62 -1.33
CA TRP A 328 10.44 -5.87 -2.08
C TRP A 328 10.38 -7.29 -2.66
N PRO A 329 9.25 -7.98 -2.49
CA PRO A 329 8.18 -7.68 -1.55
C PRO A 329 8.61 -8.08 -0.13
N ASN A 330 8.33 -7.22 0.84
CA ASN A 330 8.64 -7.53 2.24
C ASN A 330 7.79 -8.70 2.77
N SER A 331 6.53 -8.79 2.33
CA SER A 331 5.63 -9.92 2.55
C SER A 331 5.04 -10.41 1.23
N GLU A 332 4.84 -11.70 1.07
CA GLU A 332 4.23 -12.27 -0.14
C GLU A 332 2.72 -12.46 -0.03
N ASN A 333 2.12 -12.08 1.09
CA ASN A 333 0.68 -12.04 1.28
C ASN A 333 0.27 -10.78 2.05
N ALA A 334 -0.93 -10.29 1.78
CA ALA A 334 -1.43 -9.07 2.38
C ALA A 334 -1.59 -9.17 3.90
N PHE A 335 -2.05 -10.32 4.41
CA PHE A 335 -2.30 -10.48 5.84
C PHE A 335 -1.04 -10.27 6.68
N ASP A 336 0.05 -10.92 6.33
CA ASP A 336 1.34 -10.75 7.01
C ASP A 336 1.88 -9.32 6.85
N GLY A 337 1.70 -8.73 5.67
CA GLY A 337 2.04 -7.35 5.40
C GLY A 337 1.32 -6.39 6.36
N PHE A 338 0.00 -6.50 6.49
CA PHE A 338 -0.77 -5.68 7.43
C PHE A 338 -0.34 -5.89 8.89
N VAL A 339 -0.16 -7.13 9.33
CA VAL A 339 0.28 -7.43 10.69
C VAL A 339 1.64 -6.81 10.98
N ASN A 340 2.64 -7.05 10.12
CA ASN A 340 4.00 -6.56 10.34
C ASN A 340 4.11 -5.03 10.29
N TRP A 341 3.49 -4.41 9.29
CA TRP A 341 3.62 -2.98 9.04
C TRP A 341 2.61 -2.12 9.80
N SER A 342 1.69 -2.71 10.58
CA SER A 342 0.78 -1.96 11.47
C SER A 342 1.51 -0.93 12.34
N LYS A 343 2.76 -1.16 12.66
CA LYS A 343 3.62 -0.26 13.47
C LYS A 343 3.82 1.14 12.88
N ILE A 344 3.76 1.29 11.56
CA ILE A 344 3.96 2.60 10.91
C ILE A 344 2.66 3.31 10.59
N SER A 345 1.52 2.65 10.72
CA SER A 345 0.20 3.19 10.37
C SER A 345 -0.48 3.86 11.56
N GLY A 346 -1.34 4.83 11.29
CA GLY A 346 -2.10 5.55 12.31
C GLY A 346 -2.92 6.69 11.72
N ARG A 347 -3.70 7.37 12.55
CA ARG A 347 -4.35 8.63 12.14
C ARG A 347 -3.27 9.66 11.79
N GLN A 348 -3.43 10.36 10.66
CA GLN A 348 -2.45 11.32 10.13
C GLN A 348 -1.05 10.74 9.92
N LYS A 349 -0.97 9.42 9.77
CA LYS A 349 0.24 8.69 9.35
C LYS A 349 -0.02 8.01 8.02
N VAL A 350 1.05 7.44 7.44
CA VAL A 350 0.95 6.66 6.22
C VAL A 350 -0.07 5.51 6.39
N ARG A 351 -0.84 5.23 5.34
CA ARG A 351 -1.79 4.12 5.30
C ARG A 351 -1.16 2.91 4.63
N LEU A 352 -1.51 1.73 5.12
CA LEU A 352 -1.03 0.48 4.55
C LEU A 352 -1.90 0.09 3.35
N ASP A 353 -1.25 -0.18 2.22
CA ASP A 353 -1.90 -0.66 0.99
C ASP A 353 -1.60 -2.15 0.82
N GLY A 354 -2.61 -2.99 0.97
CA GLY A 354 -2.55 -4.45 0.75
C GLY A 354 -2.96 -4.84 -0.67
N ASP A 355 -2.77 -3.94 -1.65
CA ASP A 355 -3.10 -4.12 -3.04
C ASP A 355 -4.60 -4.04 -3.40
N PHE A 356 -4.86 -4.33 -4.66
CA PHE A 356 -6.21 -4.41 -5.22
C PHE A 356 -7.01 -5.56 -4.63
N ILE A 357 -8.31 -5.34 -4.48
CA ILE A 357 -9.26 -6.38 -4.09
C ILE A 357 -10.06 -6.77 -5.34
N ARG A 358 -9.81 -7.99 -5.82
CA ARG A 358 -10.61 -8.65 -6.84
C ARG A 358 -11.44 -9.74 -6.18
N ILE A 359 -12.59 -9.34 -5.61
CA ILE A 359 -13.45 -10.20 -4.79
C ILE A 359 -13.93 -11.43 -5.57
N GLU A 360 -14.16 -11.31 -6.87
CA GLU A 360 -14.58 -12.43 -7.73
C GLU A 360 -13.55 -13.58 -7.77
N SER A 361 -12.30 -13.35 -7.35
CA SER A 361 -11.27 -14.39 -7.28
C SER A 361 -11.32 -15.25 -6.01
N PHE A 362 -12.10 -14.86 -5.01
CA PHE A 362 -12.24 -15.59 -3.74
C PHE A 362 -13.33 -16.66 -3.83
N ALA A 363 -13.12 -17.78 -3.15
CA ALA A 363 -13.95 -18.98 -3.32
C ALA A 363 -15.34 -18.86 -2.68
N ASN A 364 -15.47 -18.12 -1.60
CA ASN A 364 -16.71 -18.05 -0.80
C ASN A 364 -16.89 -16.70 -0.10
N ASP A 365 -18.04 -16.47 0.48
CA ASP A 365 -18.39 -15.21 1.14
C ASP A 365 -17.54 -14.93 2.38
N ASP A 366 -17.10 -15.94 3.12
CA ASP A 366 -16.25 -15.77 4.31
C ASP A 366 -14.87 -15.18 3.92
N GLU A 367 -14.25 -15.70 2.86
CA GLU A 367 -13.02 -15.16 2.29
C GLU A 367 -13.20 -13.72 1.80
N LYS A 368 -14.31 -13.44 1.11
CA LYS A 368 -14.63 -12.11 0.57
C LYS A 368 -14.84 -11.10 1.69
N MET A 369 -15.55 -11.47 2.75
CA MET A 369 -15.72 -10.62 3.94
C MET A 369 -14.37 -10.32 4.60
N SER A 370 -13.51 -11.32 4.73
CA SER A 370 -12.17 -11.14 5.30
C SER A 370 -11.29 -10.20 4.47
N ALA A 371 -11.33 -10.36 3.13
CA ALA A 371 -10.56 -9.54 2.20
C ALA A 371 -10.94 -8.06 2.22
N VAL A 372 -12.22 -7.73 2.47
CA VAL A 372 -12.68 -6.35 2.65
C VAL A 372 -12.42 -5.84 4.07
N SER A 373 -12.60 -6.71 5.06
CA SER A 373 -12.54 -6.30 6.47
C SER A 373 -11.13 -5.97 6.93
N LEU A 374 -10.12 -6.74 6.54
CA LEU A 374 -8.76 -6.56 7.04
C LEU A 374 -8.15 -5.21 6.64
N PRO A 375 -8.20 -4.76 5.37
CA PRO A 375 -7.76 -3.43 5.00
C PRO A 375 -8.47 -2.33 5.79
N LEU A 376 -9.79 -2.41 5.94
CA LEU A 376 -10.57 -1.42 6.71
C LEU A 376 -10.20 -1.44 8.20
N MET A 377 -9.96 -2.61 8.79
CA MET A 377 -9.46 -2.73 10.16
C MET A 377 -8.07 -2.11 10.32
N ALA A 378 -7.22 -2.24 9.32
CA ALA A 378 -5.89 -1.63 9.32
C ALA A 378 -5.89 -0.14 8.92
N GLY A 379 -7.05 0.41 8.55
CA GLY A 379 -7.19 1.80 8.07
C GLY A 379 -6.64 2.02 6.66
N GLY A 380 -6.52 0.95 5.88
CA GLY A 380 -6.05 0.97 4.49
C GLY A 380 -7.15 1.30 3.47
N PRO A 381 -6.79 1.39 2.18
CA PRO A 381 -7.73 1.63 1.09
C PRO A 381 -8.59 0.40 0.80
N ILE A 382 -9.70 0.62 0.11
CA ILE A 382 -10.39 -0.42 -0.67
C ILE A 382 -10.24 -0.05 -2.14
N ALA A 383 -9.39 -0.78 -2.82
CA ALA A 383 -9.09 -0.65 -4.23
C ALA A 383 -9.81 -1.76 -5.02
N VAL A 384 -11.04 -1.51 -5.43
CA VAL A 384 -11.88 -2.49 -6.15
C VAL A 384 -11.36 -2.67 -7.57
N THR A 385 -11.20 -3.92 -8.00
CA THR A 385 -10.83 -4.26 -9.39
C THR A 385 -11.73 -5.31 -10.00
N ASP A 386 -12.84 -5.65 -9.37
CA ASP A 386 -13.87 -6.52 -9.95
C ASP A 386 -14.38 -5.94 -11.27
N MET A 387 -14.78 -6.82 -12.17
CA MET A 387 -15.47 -6.41 -13.39
C MET A 387 -16.73 -5.63 -13.02
N PRO A 388 -17.13 -4.61 -13.81
CA PRO A 388 -18.29 -3.77 -13.50
C PRO A 388 -19.63 -4.49 -13.81
N THR A 389 -19.78 -5.73 -13.30
CA THR A 389 -20.97 -6.57 -13.48
C THR A 389 -21.99 -6.41 -12.33
N GLY A 390 -21.53 -6.06 -11.14
CA GLY A 390 -22.38 -5.89 -9.96
C GLY A 390 -22.57 -7.12 -9.09
N ASP A 391 -22.00 -8.28 -9.43
CA ASP A 391 -22.24 -9.54 -8.73
C ASP A 391 -21.79 -9.55 -7.27
N ASN A 392 -20.78 -8.77 -6.92
CA ASN A 392 -20.17 -8.72 -5.59
C ASN A 392 -20.44 -7.42 -4.81
N LEU A 393 -21.39 -6.61 -5.26
CA LEU A 393 -21.67 -5.29 -4.67
C LEU A 393 -21.94 -5.33 -3.17
N LYS A 394 -22.61 -6.39 -2.66
CA LYS A 394 -22.92 -6.52 -1.22
C LYS A 394 -21.69 -6.40 -0.31
N PHE A 395 -20.50 -6.79 -0.79
CA PHE A 395 -19.27 -6.70 0.00
C PHE A 395 -18.67 -5.29 0.02
N PHE A 396 -18.96 -4.48 -1.00
CA PHE A 396 -18.48 -3.11 -1.13
C PHE A 396 -19.49 -2.06 -0.68
N GLN A 397 -20.71 -2.47 -0.36
CA GLN A 397 -21.83 -1.58 -0.02
C GLN A 397 -22.25 -1.65 1.45
N ASN A 398 -21.54 -2.39 2.29
CA ASN A 398 -21.87 -2.49 3.71
C ASN A 398 -21.51 -1.18 4.44
N ALA A 399 -22.50 -0.36 4.74
CA ALA A 399 -22.32 0.96 5.33
C ALA A 399 -21.71 0.93 6.74
N GLU A 400 -21.97 -0.13 7.54
CA GLU A 400 -21.44 -0.26 8.90
C GLU A 400 -19.94 -0.58 8.89
N ILE A 401 -19.49 -1.44 7.97
CA ILE A 401 -18.06 -1.71 7.79
C ILE A 401 -17.35 -0.48 7.19
N LEU A 402 -17.95 0.18 6.19
CA LEU A 402 -17.38 1.37 5.56
C LEU A 402 -17.36 2.60 6.49
N ALA A 403 -18.13 2.57 7.59
CA ALA A 403 -18.04 3.60 8.62
C ALA A 403 -16.64 3.70 9.25
N LEU A 404 -15.85 2.61 9.24
CA LEU A 404 -14.46 2.63 9.69
C LEU A 404 -13.62 3.60 8.84
N GLN A 405 -13.76 3.52 7.51
CA GLN A 405 -13.05 4.42 6.61
C GLN A 405 -13.49 5.88 6.82
N LYS A 406 -14.79 6.15 6.93
CA LYS A 406 -15.31 7.50 7.16
C LYS A 406 -14.83 8.11 8.50
N ASP A 407 -14.64 7.29 9.52
CA ASP A 407 -14.07 7.69 10.81
C ASP A 407 -12.56 7.98 10.73
N GLY A 408 -11.87 7.51 9.71
CA GLY A 408 -10.41 7.47 9.68
C GLY A 408 -9.84 6.45 10.66
N PHE A 409 -10.60 5.41 10.96
CA PHE A 409 -10.21 4.33 11.88
C PHE A 409 -8.91 3.67 11.46
N VAL A 410 -8.08 3.35 12.43
CA VAL A 410 -6.88 2.51 12.27
C VAL A 410 -6.78 1.60 13.47
N GLY A 411 -7.03 0.33 13.25
CA GLY A 411 -6.83 -0.72 14.24
C GLY A 411 -5.40 -1.25 14.23
N GLN A 412 -5.14 -2.09 15.23
CA GLN A 412 -3.85 -2.76 15.41
C GLN A 412 -4.09 -4.24 15.70
N PRO A 413 -3.21 -5.14 15.27
CA PRO A 413 -3.25 -6.53 15.70
C PRO A 413 -2.84 -6.63 17.17
N LEU A 414 -3.36 -7.62 17.87
CA LEU A 414 -3.02 -7.84 19.28
C LEU A 414 -1.56 -8.23 19.48
N THR A 415 -0.91 -8.76 18.45
CA THR A 415 0.53 -8.97 18.34
C THR A 415 0.98 -8.89 16.88
N ARG A 416 2.20 -8.49 16.64
CA ARG A 416 2.84 -8.54 15.31
C ARG A 416 3.62 -9.83 15.05
N ASN A 417 3.54 -10.80 15.95
CA ASN A 417 4.11 -12.11 15.70
C ASN A 417 3.23 -12.88 14.70
N LEU A 418 3.73 -13.07 13.48
CA LEU A 418 3.01 -13.69 12.38
C LEU A 418 2.58 -15.15 12.62
N TRP A 419 3.27 -15.84 13.53
CA TRP A 419 2.98 -17.22 13.90
C TRP A 419 2.02 -17.34 15.09
N ASN A 420 1.70 -16.23 15.74
CA ASN A 420 0.78 -16.21 16.88
C ASN A 420 -0.63 -15.94 16.42
N ALA A 421 -1.59 -16.75 16.88
CA ALA A 421 -3.01 -16.57 16.58
C ALA A 421 -3.56 -15.20 17.00
N ASP A 422 -2.95 -14.54 17.98
CA ASP A 422 -3.30 -13.18 18.39
C ASP A 422 -3.04 -12.12 17.31
N GLY A 423 -2.17 -12.40 16.32
CA GLY A 423 -2.01 -11.56 15.13
C GLY A 423 -3.26 -11.52 14.22
N GLN A 424 -4.19 -12.45 14.44
CA GLN A 424 -5.47 -12.51 13.75
C GLN A 424 -6.61 -11.82 14.54
N ILE A 425 -6.30 -11.20 15.68
CA ILE A 425 -7.22 -10.39 16.49
C ILE A 425 -6.81 -8.94 16.36
N TRP A 426 -7.72 -8.12 15.81
CA TRP A 426 -7.49 -6.70 15.57
C TRP A 426 -8.42 -5.85 16.43
N TYR A 427 -7.97 -4.68 16.85
CA TYR A 427 -8.75 -3.78 17.68
C TYR A 427 -8.35 -2.32 17.45
N GLY A 428 -9.27 -1.41 17.71
CA GLY A 428 -9.03 0.02 17.68
C GLY A 428 -10.21 0.80 18.18
N GLN A 429 -10.00 2.10 18.44
CA GLN A 429 -11.04 2.99 18.92
C GLN A 429 -11.48 3.97 17.82
N MET A 430 -12.77 4.14 17.63
CA MET A 430 -13.37 5.15 16.79
C MET A 430 -13.38 6.52 17.47
N LYS A 431 -13.56 7.59 16.69
CA LYS A 431 -13.66 8.97 17.22
C LYS A 431 -14.81 9.18 18.20
N ASP A 432 -15.88 8.39 18.08
CA ASP A 432 -17.03 8.42 19.00
C ASP A 432 -16.78 7.70 20.35
N GLY A 433 -15.58 7.16 20.56
CA GLY A 433 -15.20 6.41 21.74
C GLY A 433 -15.58 4.94 21.74
N SER A 434 -16.34 4.48 20.76
CA SER A 434 -16.61 3.05 20.59
C SER A 434 -15.36 2.29 20.13
N TRP A 435 -15.33 0.98 20.37
CA TRP A 435 -14.24 0.12 19.94
C TRP A 435 -14.71 -0.79 18.82
N VAL A 436 -13.80 -1.09 17.89
CA VAL A 436 -14.04 -2.09 16.85
C VAL A 436 -13.05 -3.23 17.02
N ILE A 437 -13.57 -4.45 17.02
CA ILE A 437 -12.81 -5.68 17.17
C ILE A 437 -13.01 -6.52 15.91
N GLY A 438 -11.90 -6.96 15.31
CA GLY A 438 -11.87 -7.91 14.19
C GLY A 438 -11.27 -9.24 14.66
N LEU A 439 -12.03 -10.31 14.55
CA LEU A 439 -11.59 -11.69 14.80
C LEU A 439 -11.49 -12.38 13.44
N PHE A 440 -10.29 -12.77 13.04
CA PHE A 440 -10.03 -13.43 11.76
C PHE A 440 -9.63 -14.90 11.97
N ASN A 441 -9.87 -15.73 10.97
CA ASN A 441 -9.44 -17.11 10.94
C ASN A 441 -8.71 -17.42 9.63
N ARG A 442 -7.40 -17.62 9.70
CA ARG A 442 -6.55 -18.04 8.58
C ARG A 442 -6.41 -19.57 8.45
N GLU A 443 -7.04 -20.32 9.38
CA GLU A 443 -6.85 -21.76 9.49
C GLU A 443 -7.84 -22.52 8.61
N GLN A 444 -7.49 -23.79 8.29
CA GLN A 444 -8.30 -24.71 7.49
C GLN A 444 -9.40 -25.43 8.30
N ALA A 445 -9.72 -24.89 9.49
CA ALA A 445 -10.78 -25.38 10.35
C ALA A 445 -11.51 -24.22 11.04
N ILE A 446 -12.76 -24.44 11.42
CA ILE A 446 -13.50 -23.50 12.28
C ILE A 446 -12.71 -23.32 13.57
N THR A 447 -12.44 -22.11 13.97
CA THR A 447 -11.60 -21.81 15.13
C THR A 447 -12.33 -20.86 16.08
N THR A 448 -12.28 -21.14 17.37
CA THR A 448 -12.72 -20.18 18.39
C THR A 448 -11.64 -19.12 18.58
N ARG A 449 -12.02 -17.85 18.46
CA ARG A 449 -11.18 -16.71 18.79
C ARG A 449 -11.71 -16.04 20.05
N THR A 450 -10.82 -15.78 21.00
CA THR A 450 -11.15 -15.16 22.28
C THR A 450 -10.28 -13.94 22.51
N LEU A 451 -10.89 -12.78 22.70
CA LEU A 451 -10.24 -11.57 23.18
C LEU A 451 -10.67 -11.32 24.63
N TYR A 452 -9.73 -11.39 25.57
CA TYR A 452 -9.93 -10.86 26.90
C TYR A 452 -9.87 -9.34 26.84
N LEU A 453 -10.98 -8.67 27.20
CA LEU A 453 -11.12 -7.22 27.05
C LEU A 453 -10.07 -6.44 27.86
N SER A 454 -9.62 -7.00 28.97
CA SER A 454 -8.53 -6.44 29.79
C SER A 454 -7.20 -6.29 29.03
N ARG A 455 -6.95 -7.10 28.01
CA ARG A 455 -5.74 -7.00 27.18
C ARG A 455 -5.66 -5.71 26.37
N ILE A 456 -6.80 -5.08 26.13
CA ILE A 456 -6.93 -3.80 25.43
C ILE A 456 -7.43 -2.68 26.35
N GLY A 457 -7.32 -2.88 27.68
CA GLY A 457 -7.69 -1.89 28.71
C GLY A 457 -9.19 -1.72 28.93
N LEU A 458 -10.05 -2.61 28.43
CA LEU A 458 -11.49 -2.50 28.59
C LEU A 458 -11.99 -3.30 29.80
N THR A 459 -12.84 -2.66 30.59
CA THR A 459 -13.48 -3.25 31.78
C THR A 459 -14.98 -2.97 31.79
N GLY A 460 -15.73 -3.77 32.55
CA GLY A 460 -17.19 -3.64 32.68
C GLY A 460 -17.94 -4.16 31.45
N ASN A 461 -19.17 -3.70 31.29
CA ASN A 461 -20.12 -4.21 30.29
C ASN A 461 -20.06 -3.45 28.99
N TRP A 462 -20.14 -4.18 27.88
CA TRP A 462 -20.08 -3.63 26.52
C TRP A 462 -21.16 -4.24 25.64
N ASN A 463 -22.01 -3.40 25.03
CA ASN A 463 -22.94 -3.82 23.99
C ASN A 463 -22.17 -4.21 22.73
N VAL A 464 -22.58 -5.30 22.10
CA VAL A 464 -21.94 -5.88 20.91
C VAL A 464 -22.86 -5.76 19.71
N ARG A 465 -22.35 -5.15 18.61
CA ARG A 465 -23.03 -5.14 17.32
C ARG A 465 -22.16 -5.80 16.25
N ASP A 466 -22.68 -6.81 15.58
CA ASP A 466 -22.04 -7.44 14.44
C ASP A 466 -22.23 -6.57 13.18
N LEU A 467 -21.12 -6.09 12.61
CA LEU A 467 -21.16 -5.12 11.51
C LEU A 467 -21.44 -5.75 10.13
N TRP A 468 -21.23 -7.06 9.99
CA TRP A 468 -21.62 -7.78 8.78
C TRP A 468 -23.06 -8.26 8.79
N LYS A 469 -23.51 -8.74 9.93
CA LYS A 469 -24.90 -9.25 10.11
C LYS A 469 -25.91 -8.16 10.40
N HIS A 470 -25.44 -6.96 10.77
CA HIS A 470 -26.28 -5.83 11.20
C HIS A 470 -27.17 -6.19 12.42
N THR A 471 -26.64 -6.99 13.34
CA THR A 471 -27.40 -7.49 14.51
C THR A 471 -26.72 -7.11 15.81
N ASP A 472 -27.54 -6.78 16.80
CA ASP A 472 -27.09 -6.61 18.18
C ASP A 472 -27.02 -8.00 18.86
N GLU A 473 -25.86 -8.31 19.45
CA GLU A 473 -25.59 -9.63 20.04
C GLU A 473 -25.59 -9.63 21.58
N GLY A 474 -26.16 -8.58 22.17
CA GLY A 474 -26.26 -8.45 23.62
C GLY A 474 -25.03 -7.82 24.25
N VAL A 475 -24.72 -8.20 25.49
CA VAL A 475 -23.68 -7.57 26.31
C VAL A 475 -22.59 -8.58 26.65
N VAL A 476 -21.35 -8.14 26.56
CA VAL A 476 -20.15 -8.90 26.99
C VAL A 476 -19.49 -8.22 28.18
N ASN A 477 -18.89 -9.02 29.05
CA ASN A 477 -18.06 -8.59 30.16
C ASN A 477 -16.83 -9.49 30.27
N GLY A 478 -15.68 -8.90 30.36
CA GLY A 478 -14.38 -9.58 30.51
C GLY A 478 -13.83 -10.23 29.25
N LYS A 479 -14.64 -10.82 28.39
CA LYS A 479 -14.17 -11.40 27.11
C LYS A 479 -15.20 -11.27 25.99
N LEU A 480 -14.68 -11.18 24.75
CA LEU A 480 -15.40 -11.40 23.50
C LEU A 480 -14.92 -12.72 22.91
N GLU A 481 -15.84 -13.63 22.60
CA GLU A 481 -15.51 -14.95 22.08
C GLU A 481 -16.46 -15.33 20.94
N ALA A 482 -15.92 -15.89 19.86
CA ALA A 482 -16.72 -16.35 18.73
C ALA A 482 -16.04 -17.51 17.99
N GLN A 483 -16.86 -18.40 17.43
CA GLN A 483 -16.42 -19.36 16.43
C GLN A 483 -16.36 -18.66 15.07
N ILE A 484 -15.19 -18.70 14.43
CA ILE A 484 -14.95 -18.05 13.14
C ILE A 484 -14.86 -19.14 12.07
N PRO A 485 -15.62 -19.05 10.97
CA PRO A 485 -15.55 -19.96 9.86
C PRO A 485 -14.12 -20.07 9.27
N ILE A 486 -13.88 -21.11 8.49
CA ILE A 486 -12.63 -21.25 7.71
C ILE A 486 -12.48 -20.00 6.85
N HIS A 487 -11.31 -19.35 6.92
CA HIS A 487 -10.95 -18.12 6.20
C HIS A 487 -11.86 -16.91 6.46
N GLY A 488 -12.80 -17.04 7.41
CA GLY A 488 -13.78 -16.01 7.73
C GLY A 488 -13.28 -14.97 8.72
N CYS A 489 -14.17 -14.05 9.00
CA CYS A 489 -13.98 -13.03 10.05
C CYS A 489 -15.28 -12.73 10.78
N LYS A 490 -15.13 -12.10 11.95
CA LYS A 490 -16.20 -11.44 12.69
C LYS A 490 -15.75 -10.06 13.07
N ILE A 491 -16.48 -9.05 12.64
CA ILE A 491 -16.19 -7.66 12.95
C ILE A 491 -17.32 -7.12 13.80
N VAL A 492 -16.99 -6.67 15.01
CA VAL A 492 -17.98 -6.13 15.94
C VAL A 492 -17.60 -4.74 16.44
N LYS A 493 -18.62 -3.92 16.66
CA LYS A 493 -18.53 -2.64 17.36
C LYS A 493 -18.95 -2.83 18.81
N LEU A 494 -18.11 -2.36 19.73
CA LEU A 494 -18.38 -2.36 21.16
C LEU A 494 -18.72 -0.93 21.62
N THR A 495 -19.87 -0.75 22.24
CA THR A 495 -20.27 0.50 22.89
C THR A 495 -20.44 0.27 24.38
N LYS A 496 -20.01 1.24 25.22
CA LYS A 496 -20.13 1.11 26.67
C LYS A 496 -21.59 0.90 27.04
N SER A 497 -21.88 -0.17 27.79
CA SER A 497 -23.20 -0.37 28.37
C SER A 497 -23.34 0.52 29.61
N ASN A 498 -24.46 1.22 29.73
CA ASN A 498 -24.78 2.05 30.89
C ASN A 498 -25.06 1.17 32.14
#